data_8e4b8e63289b583fac2b0bd5e1458eff
#
_entry.id   8e4b8e63289b583fac2b0bd5e1458eff
#
_cell.length_a   1.000
_cell.length_b   1.000
_cell.length_c   1.000
_cell.angle_alpha   90.00
_cell.angle_beta   90.00
_cell.angle_gamma   90.00
#
_symmetry.space_group_name_H-M   'P 1'
#
loop_
_entity.id
_entity.type
_entity.pdbx_description
1 polymer ?
#
loop_
_entity_poly.entity_id
_entity_poly.type
_entity_poly.pdbx_seq_one_letter_code
_entity_poly.pdbx_strand_id
1 'polypeptide(L)'
;NKDFLIDHYQSKYNSFFKCNPENLNIRIGGENSNLSNTHGQDSSDYYLFYDIESDYGWTDLYNLIGILNTNSDSVNNVLNVDRVLWMHALNYSVINFDSYIGYGQNYYLYKSLTDQFSPIIWDLNMSFGAFRLTDASQLYFNGFDISQAQNMDPLVHYNYISVSPRPLMQNLFSNDRYRKMYIAHIRTIMQENFINNSYKNRAQFLQNLIDSYVQNDTNKFYTYNDFTTNLTNQVSLVSSICPGIFQLMDERSNYLSNYFGFDGAPHFVNNFVQPINFSLGDNLT
;
A
#
# COMPACT_ATOMS: atom_id res chain seq x y z
N ASN A 1 1.23 -6.14 16.72
CA ASN A 1 2.01 -6.52 17.88
C ASN A 1 2.67 -5.28 18.50
N LYS A 2 2.53 -5.09 19.84
CA LYS A 2 3.07 -3.94 20.56
C LYS A 2 4.60 -3.87 20.53
N ASP A 3 5.28 -5.00 20.38
CA ASP A 3 6.75 -5.04 20.24
C ASP A 3 7.20 -4.38 18.93
N PHE A 4 6.49 -4.64 17.83
CA PHE A 4 6.73 -3.94 16.56
C PHE A 4 6.66 -2.42 16.71
N LEU A 5 5.69 -1.92 17.48
CA LEU A 5 5.55 -0.48 17.72
C LEU A 5 6.74 0.08 18.52
N ILE A 6 7.23 -0.66 19.51
CA ILE A 6 8.43 -0.25 20.29
C ILE A 6 9.65 -0.19 19.37
N ASP A 7 9.86 -1.25 18.56
CA ASP A 7 11.04 -1.36 17.70
C ASP A 7 11.09 -0.28 16.62
N HIS A 8 9.93 0.07 16.05
CA HIS A 8 9.85 0.99 14.91
C HIS A 8 9.46 2.43 15.27
N TYR A 9 8.75 2.65 16.38
CA TYR A 9 8.23 3.96 16.78
C TYR A 9 8.68 4.38 18.19
N GLN A 10 9.44 3.54 18.90
CA GLN A 10 9.93 3.78 20.25
C GLN A 10 8.82 4.05 21.30
N SER A 11 7.58 3.69 20.96
CA SER A 11 6.39 3.82 21.80
C SER A 11 5.31 2.84 21.35
N LYS A 12 4.45 2.43 22.31
CA LYS A 12 3.28 1.56 22.06
C LYS A 12 1.99 2.07 22.65
N TYR A 13 2.00 3.29 23.19
CA TYR A 13 0.90 3.82 24.01
C TYR A 13 0.07 4.88 23.31
N ASN A 14 0.47 5.30 22.11
CA ASN A 14 -0.23 6.33 21.35
C ASN A 14 -1.42 5.73 20.56
N SER A 15 -2.24 6.60 19.99
CA SER A 15 -3.40 6.23 19.19
C SER A 15 -3.05 5.23 18.09
N PHE A 16 -3.71 4.08 18.10
CA PHE A 16 -3.44 2.97 17.18
C PHE A 16 -4.74 2.38 16.68
N PHE A 17 -4.88 2.29 15.37
CA PHE A 17 -6.08 1.79 14.71
C PHE A 17 -5.74 0.73 13.69
N LYS A 18 -6.53 -0.33 13.67
CA LYS A 18 -6.65 -1.24 12.55
C LYS A 18 -7.72 -0.68 11.60
N CYS A 19 -7.35 -0.42 10.38
CA CYS A 19 -8.21 0.11 9.34
C CYS A 19 -8.77 -1.05 8.53
N ASN A 20 -9.77 -1.70 9.11
CA ASN A 20 -10.44 -2.86 8.55
C ASN A 20 -11.87 -2.86 9.10
N PRO A 21 -12.89 -2.59 8.26
CA PRO A 21 -14.25 -2.46 8.74
C PRO A 21 -14.78 -3.79 9.30
N GLU A 22 -15.62 -3.74 10.31
CA GLU A 22 -16.29 -4.93 10.86
C GLU A 22 -17.11 -5.68 9.80
N ASN A 23 -17.77 -4.90 8.93
CA ASN A 23 -18.53 -5.44 7.80
C ASN A 23 -18.04 -4.79 6.50
N LEU A 24 -17.13 -5.47 5.80
CA LEU A 24 -16.58 -4.97 4.55
C LEU A 24 -17.67 -4.75 3.51
N ASN A 25 -17.80 -3.52 3.03
CA ASN A 25 -18.62 -3.22 1.88
C ASN A 25 -17.86 -3.52 0.59
N ILE A 26 -18.12 -4.70 0.03
CA ILE A 26 -17.50 -5.19 -1.21
C ILE A 26 -18.10 -4.59 -2.48
N ARG A 27 -19.08 -3.69 -2.37
CA ARG A 27 -19.59 -2.99 -3.55
C ARG A 27 -18.52 -2.05 -4.07
N ILE A 28 -18.48 -1.92 -5.37
CA ILE A 28 -17.61 -0.95 -6.03
C ILE A 28 -17.92 0.42 -5.45
N GLY A 29 -16.90 1.09 -4.95
CA GLY A 29 -17.04 2.34 -4.25
C GLY A 29 -17.44 2.23 -2.78
N GLY A 30 -17.29 1.06 -2.16
CA GLY A 30 -17.41 0.93 -0.71
C GLY A 30 -16.47 1.89 0.02
N GLU A 31 -17.01 2.64 0.97
CA GLU A 31 -16.23 3.64 1.70
C GLU A 31 -15.26 3.00 2.69
N ASN A 32 -15.71 2.04 3.46
CA ASN A 32 -14.89 1.27 4.41
C ASN A 32 -14.01 2.19 5.28
N SER A 33 -12.75 1.82 5.54
CA SER A 33 -11.78 2.63 6.30
C SER A 33 -11.02 3.59 5.37
N ASN A 34 -11.73 4.37 4.57
CA ASN A 34 -11.17 5.20 3.51
C ASN A 34 -10.68 6.59 3.96
N LEU A 35 -10.82 6.94 5.25
CA LEU A 35 -10.49 8.24 5.82
C LEU A 35 -11.25 9.44 5.20
N SER A 36 -12.40 9.19 4.58
CA SER A 36 -13.29 10.27 4.16
C SER A 36 -14.16 10.76 5.32
N ASN A 37 -14.68 11.95 5.20
CA ASN A 37 -15.62 12.55 6.16
C ASN A 37 -17.09 12.25 5.82
N THR A 38 -17.35 11.25 4.98
CA THR A 38 -18.68 10.89 4.50
C THR A 38 -19.48 10.05 5.48
N HIS A 39 -18.84 9.41 6.47
CA HIS A 39 -19.54 8.56 7.45
C HIS A 39 -20.38 9.37 8.44
N GLY A 40 -20.00 10.60 8.77
CA GLY A 40 -20.74 11.46 9.67
C GLY A 40 -19.94 12.63 10.24
N GLN A 41 -20.52 13.30 11.23
CA GLN A 41 -19.96 14.50 11.85
C GLN A 41 -19.34 14.23 13.23
N ASP A 42 -19.59 13.07 13.82
CA ASP A 42 -19.10 12.67 15.13
C ASP A 42 -18.12 11.50 15.03
N SER A 43 -17.19 11.41 15.96
CA SER A 43 -16.23 10.29 16.00
C SER A 43 -16.90 8.93 16.12
N SER A 44 -18.08 8.85 16.75
CA SER A 44 -18.87 7.62 16.87
C SER A 44 -19.37 7.08 15.52
N ASP A 45 -19.53 7.93 14.51
CA ASP A 45 -19.94 7.51 13.17
C ASP A 45 -18.90 6.63 12.47
N TYR A 46 -17.68 6.59 13.01
CA TYR A 46 -16.53 5.85 12.46
C TYR A 46 -16.26 4.51 13.13
N TYR A 47 -16.96 4.18 14.23
CA TYR A 47 -16.67 2.99 15.04
C TYR A 47 -16.85 1.65 14.31
N LEU A 48 -17.67 1.60 13.27
CA LEU A 48 -17.86 0.39 12.45
C LEU A 48 -16.80 0.22 11.36
N PHE A 49 -15.96 1.23 11.14
CA PHE A 49 -14.99 1.26 10.04
C PHE A 49 -13.55 1.09 10.54
N TYR A 50 -13.29 1.32 11.82
CA TYR A 50 -11.95 1.28 12.40
C TYR A 50 -11.99 0.56 13.75
N ASP A 51 -11.05 -0.37 13.94
CA ASP A 51 -10.85 -1.04 15.22
C ASP A 51 -9.78 -0.29 16.01
N ILE A 52 -10.11 0.22 17.20
CA ILE A 52 -9.13 0.84 18.07
C ILE A 52 -8.31 -0.22 18.80
N GLU A 53 -6.98 -0.14 18.66
CA GLU A 53 -6.00 -1.07 19.25
C GLU A 53 -5.27 -0.47 20.45
N SER A 54 -5.59 0.78 20.81
CA SER A 54 -5.06 1.54 21.95
C SER A 54 -6.19 1.89 22.93
N ASP A 55 -5.83 2.34 24.14
CA ASP A 55 -6.80 2.71 25.16
C ASP A 55 -7.57 4.01 24.84
N TYR A 56 -7.06 4.81 23.88
CA TYR A 56 -7.66 6.07 23.42
C TYR A 56 -7.25 6.36 21.97
N GLY A 57 -7.88 7.35 21.33
CA GLY A 57 -7.45 7.81 20.00
C GLY A 57 -8.55 8.29 19.06
N TRP A 58 -9.81 8.07 19.36
CA TRP A 58 -10.91 8.45 18.45
C TRP A 58 -10.90 9.93 18.06
N THR A 59 -10.59 10.82 19.01
CA THR A 59 -10.44 12.26 18.72
C THR A 59 -9.30 12.53 17.76
N ASP A 60 -8.18 11.80 17.91
CA ASP A 60 -7.04 11.93 17.01
C ASP A 60 -7.36 11.49 15.59
N LEU A 61 -8.03 10.33 15.44
CA LEU A 61 -8.47 9.83 14.14
C LEU A 61 -9.46 10.78 13.47
N TYR A 62 -10.44 11.27 14.22
CA TYR A 62 -11.42 12.20 13.70
C TYR A 62 -10.78 13.53 13.26
N ASN A 63 -9.82 14.03 14.03
CA ASN A 63 -9.02 15.21 13.67
C ASN A 63 -8.21 14.99 12.38
N LEU A 64 -7.57 13.82 12.23
CA LEU A 64 -6.88 13.45 10.98
C LEU A 64 -7.86 13.47 9.80
N ILE A 65 -9.01 12.81 9.93
CA ILE A 65 -10.05 12.77 8.88
C ILE A 65 -10.50 14.19 8.54
N GLY A 66 -10.77 15.03 9.55
CA GLY A 66 -11.16 16.41 9.35
C GLY A 66 -10.13 17.20 8.54
N ILE A 67 -8.87 17.20 8.98
CA ILE A 67 -7.79 17.94 8.31
C ILE A 67 -7.55 17.41 6.89
N LEU A 68 -7.49 16.09 6.72
CA LEU A 68 -7.25 15.47 5.42
C LEU A 68 -8.32 15.87 4.39
N ASN A 69 -9.58 16.03 4.80
CA ASN A 69 -10.69 16.32 3.88
C ASN A 69 -11.01 17.81 3.72
N THR A 70 -10.57 18.69 4.63
CA THR A 70 -10.92 20.10 4.60
C THR A 70 -9.75 21.05 4.44
N ASN A 71 -8.53 20.62 4.83
CA ASN A 71 -7.33 21.45 4.83
C ASN A 71 -6.08 20.62 4.52
N SER A 72 -6.00 20.10 3.30
CA SER A 72 -4.91 19.25 2.85
C SER A 72 -3.52 19.92 2.90
N ASP A 73 -3.43 21.23 2.90
CA ASP A 73 -2.16 21.97 3.04
C ASP A 73 -1.55 21.81 4.44
N SER A 74 -2.35 21.52 5.45
CA SER A 74 -1.91 21.29 6.83
C SER A 74 -1.81 19.79 7.19
N VAL A 75 -2.04 18.89 6.26
CA VAL A 75 -2.10 17.44 6.51
C VAL A 75 -0.79 16.88 7.09
N ASN A 76 0.33 17.45 6.71
CA ASN A 76 1.65 17.06 7.23
C ASN A 76 1.85 17.37 8.73
N ASN A 77 0.97 18.12 9.36
CA ASN A 77 1.00 18.32 10.81
C ASN A 77 0.46 17.11 11.58
N VAL A 78 -0.40 16.31 10.95
CA VAL A 78 -1.10 15.18 11.60
C VAL A 78 -0.83 13.83 10.92
N LEU A 79 -0.21 13.82 9.75
CA LEU A 79 0.04 12.64 8.94
C LEU A 79 1.49 12.64 8.42
N ASN A 80 2.18 11.53 8.56
CA ASN A 80 3.45 11.30 7.90
C ASN A 80 3.19 11.01 6.41
N VAL A 81 3.16 12.06 5.62
CA VAL A 81 2.84 12.01 4.20
C VAL A 81 3.81 11.10 3.45
N ASP A 82 5.11 11.17 3.75
CA ASP A 82 6.11 10.33 3.08
C ASP A 82 5.83 8.84 3.27
N ARG A 83 5.46 8.41 4.48
CA ARG A 83 5.06 7.02 4.74
C ARG A 83 3.81 6.60 3.97
N VAL A 84 2.86 7.50 3.80
CA VAL A 84 1.67 7.23 2.96
C VAL A 84 2.07 7.06 1.49
N LEU A 85 2.95 7.91 0.99
CA LEU A 85 3.42 7.81 -0.39
C LEU A 85 4.19 6.50 -0.63
N TRP A 86 5.01 6.03 0.32
CA TRP A 86 5.65 4.72 0.28
C TRP A 86 4.63 3.56 0.28
N MET A 87 3.59 3.64 1.12
CA MET A 87 2.52 2.64 1.13
C MET A 87 1.85 2.53 -0.24
N HIS A 88 1.48 3.66 -0.83
CA HIS A 88 0.90 3.67 -2.18
C HIS A 88 1.89 3.17 -3.23
N ALA A 89 3.14 3.62 -3.18
CA ALA A 89 4.17 3.19 -4.12
C ALA A 89 4.38 1.68 -4.11
N LEU A 90 4.42 1.05 -2.92
CA LEU A 90 4.52 -0.39 -2.83
C LEU A 90 3.29 -1.09 -3.42
N ASN A 91 2.09 -0.69 -2.99
CA ASN A 91 0.84 -1.32 -3.44
C ASN A 91 0.69 -1.24 -4.97
N TYR A 92 1.02 -0.11 -5.59
CA TYR A 92 0.99 0.03 -7.04
C TYR A 92 2.11 -0.73 -7.75
N SER A 93 3.31 -0.76 -7.18
CA SER A 93 4.43 -1.49 -7.75
C SER A 93 4.11 -2.97 -7.92
N VAL A 94 3.50 -3.58 -6.90
CA VAL A 94 3.17 -5.01 -6.89
C VAL A 94 1.70 -5.31 -7.20
N ILE A 95 0.93 -4.32 -7.64
CA ILE A 95 -0.50 -4.47 -7.96
C ILE A 95 -1.27 -5.14 -6.81
N ASN A 96 -1.21 -4.51 -5.63
CA ASN A 96 -1.97 -4.92 -4.46
C ASN A 96 -3.15 -3.97 -4.22
N PHE A 97 -4.33 -4.35 -4.68
CA PHE A 97 -5.54 -3.55 -4.53
C PHE A 97 -6.52 -4.08 -3.48
N ASP A 98 -6.22 -5.20 -2.86
CA ASP A 98 -6.83 -5.59 -1.58
C ASP A 98 -6.19 -4.78 -0.43
N SER A 99 -6.35 -3.47 -0.51
CA SER A 99 -5.67 -2.47 0.30
C SER A 99 -6.51 -1.20 0.41
N TYR A 100 -5.93 -0.14 0.94
CA TYR A 100 -6.55 1.19 0.95
C TYR A 100 -7.09 1.59 -0.43
N ILE A 101 -6.37 1.25 -1.51
CA ILE A 101 -6.70 1.69 -2.87
C ILE A 101 -8.03 1.09 -3.33
N GLY A 102 -8.18 -0.24 -3.31
CA GLY A 102 -9.36 -0.91 -3.81
C GLY A 102 -10.57 -0.79 -2.88
N TYR A 103 -10.42 -1.21 -1.64
CA TYR A 103 -11.54 -1.30 -0.70
C TYR A 103 -11.40 -0.48 0.57
N GLY A 104 -10.37 0.36 0.73
CA GLY A 104 -10.17 1.16 1.93
C GLY A 104 -9.96 0.28 3.17
N GLN A 105 -9.08 -0.72 3.08
CA GLN A 105 -8.81 -1.69 4.14
C GLN A 105 -7.35 -2.13 4.15
N ASN A 106 -7.02 -3.09 5.02
CA ASN A 106 -5.73 -3.79 5.09
C ASN A 106 -4.54 -2.86 5.35
N TYR A 107 -4.70 -1.95 6.32
CA TYR A 107 -3.61 -1.14 6.85
C TYR A 107 -3.89 -0.78 8.31
N TYR A 108 -2.86 -0.33 9.00
CA TYR A 108 -2.99 0.26 10.33
C TYR A 108 -2.55 1.71 10.31
N LEU A 109 -2.99 2.48 11.30
CA LEU A 109 -2.54 3.84 11.56
C LEU A 109 -2.00 3.91 12.99
N TYR A 110 -0.76 4.31 13.14
CA TYR A 110 -0.14 4.55 14.45
C TYR A 110 0.33 6.00 14.56
N LYS A 111 -0.10 6.69 15.62
CA LYS A 111 0.32 8.06 15.93
C LYS A 111 1.69 8.01 16.62
N SER A 112 2.71 8.52 15.95
CA SER A 112 4.09 8.52 16.45
C SER A 112 4.30 9.58 17.55
N LEU A 113 5.49 9.60 18.12
CA LEU A 113 5.91 10.64 19.10
C LEU A 113 6.00 12.04 18.48
N THR A 114 5.97 12.15 17.15
CA THR A 114 5.91 13.44 16.44
C THR A 114 4.49 13.96 16.21
N ASP A 115 3.49 13.35 16.86
CA ASP A 115 2.06 13.64 16.71
C ASP A 115 1.49 13.39 15.30
N GLN A 116 2.22 12.72 14.43
CA GLN A 116 1.76 12.34 13.10
C GLN A 116 1.35 10.87 13.07
N PHE A 117 0.22 10.57 12.42
CA PHE A 117 -0.13 9.22 12.05
C PHE A 117 0.78 8.70 10.94
N SER A 118 1.26 7.49 11.10
CA SER A 118 2.00 6.74 10.07
C SER A 118 1.19 5.50 9.68
N PRO A 119 1.00 5.24 8.40
CA PRO A 119 0.40 3.99 7.97
C PRO A 119 1.37 2.82 8.17
N ILE A 120 0.83 1.66 8.48
CA ILE A 120 1.54 0.39 8.52
C ILE A 120 0.83 -0.55 7.55
N ILE A 121 1.57 -1.06 6.58
CA ILE A 121 1.03 -1.97 5.57
C ILE A 121 0.68 -3.30 6.24
N TRP A 122 -0.47 -3.85 5.87
CA TRP A 122 -0.98 -5.11 6.39
C TRP A 122 -1.55 -5.96 5.26
N ASP A 123 -1.50 -7.28 5.41
CA ASP A 123 -2.13 -8.28 4.55
C ASP A 123 -1.77 -8.15 3.06
N LEU A 124 -0.53 -8.49 2.73
CA LEU A 124 -0.03 -8.46 1.34
C LEU A 124 -0.30 -9.77 0.57
N ASN A 125 -1.14 -10.67 1.09
CA ASN A 125 -1.38 -11.99 0.51
C ASN A 125 -2.00 -11.95 -0.89
N MET A 126 -2.73 -10.87 -1.20
CA MET A 126 -3.38 -10.66 -2.51
C MET A 126 -2.56 -9.74 -3.44
N SER A 127 -1.27 -9.55 -3.15
CA SER A 127 -0.35 -8.84 -4.03
C SER A 127 -0.10 -9.57 -5.35
N PHE A 128 0.66 -8.96 -6.23
CA PHE A 128 1.00 -9.46 -7.56
C PHE A 128 -0.21 -9.72 -8.45
N GLY A 129 -1.20 -8.84 -8.34
CA GLY A 129 -2.39 -8.87 -9.19
C GLY A 129 -3.36 -10.02 -8.87
N ALA A 130 -3.23 -10.67 -7.70
CA ALA A 130 -4.14 -11.73 -7.29
C ALA A 130 -5.55 -11.20 -6.99
N PHE A 131 -5.67 -9.96 -6.52
CA PHE A 131 -6.95 -9.29 -6.29
C PHE A 131 -7.34 -8.45 -7.52
N ARG A 132 -8.29 -8.95 -8.32
CA ARG A 132 -8.69 -8.34 -9.59
C ARG A 132 -10.19 -8.09 -9.72
N LEU A 133 -10.93 -8.19 -8.63
CA LEU A 133 -12.39 -8.08 -8.66
C LEU A 133 -12.86 -6.65 -8.94
N THR A 134 -12.20 -5.69 -8.32
CA THR A 134 -12.38 -4.25 -8.56
C THR A 134 -11.19 -3.50 -7.98
N ASP A 135 -10.97 -2.30 -8.47
CA ASP A 135 -9.91 -1.41 -7.98
C ASP A 135 -10.45 -0.03 -7.57
N ALA A 136 -11.78 0.10 -7.48
CA ALA A 136 -12.51 1.34 -7.20
C ALA A 136 -12.32 2.47 -8.24
N SER A 137 -11.67 2.23 -9.37
CA SER A 137 -11.60 3.20 -10.47
C SER A 137 -12.68 2.98 -11.52
N GLN A 138 -13.01 4.04 -12.26
CA GLN A 138 -13.91 3.91 -13.42
C GLN A 138 -13.33 3.04 -14.52
N LEU A 139 -12.01 3.05 -14.67
CA LEU A 139 -11.33 2.38 -15.77
C LEU A 139 -11.36 0.86 -15.61
N TYR A 140 -11.24 0.36 -14.37
CA TYR A 140 -11.19 -1.06 -14.05
C TYR A 140 -12.37 -1.53 -13.20
N PHE A 141 -13.50 -0.91 -13.39
CA PHE A 141 -14.73 -1.18 -12.63
C PHE A 141 -15.13 -2.65 -12.59
N ASN A 142 -14.87 -3.40 -13.68
CA ASN A 142 -15.17 -4.83 -13.79
C ASN A 142 -13.91 -5.71 -13.61
N GLY A 143 -12.90 -5.19 -12.94
CA GLY A 143 -11.61 -5.85 -12.79
C GLY A 143 -10.66 -5.56 -13.96
N PHE A 144 -9.52 -6.22 -13.96
CA PHE A 144 -8.45 -6.05 -14.95
C PHE A 144 -7.80 -7.39 -15.29
N ASP A 145 -7.26 -7.53 -16.48
CA ASP A 145 -6.47 -8.68 -16.89
C ASP A 145 -4.96 -8.50 -16.59
N ILE A 146 -4.16 -9.51 -16.93
CA ILE A 146 -2.71 -9.48 -16.66
C ILE A 146 -2.04 -8.37 -17.47
N SER A 147 -2.39 -8.17 -18.72
CA SER A 147 -1.80 -7.13 -19.56
C SER A 147 -2.11 -5.73 -19.04
N GLN A 148 -3.34 -5.53 -18.54
CA GLN A 148 -3.74 -4.30 -17.89
C GLN A 148 -2.95 -4.08 -16.58
N ALA A 149 -2.74 -5.13 -15.76
CA ALA A 149 -1.94 -5.05 -14.55
C ALA A 149 -0.48 -4.70 -14.85
N GLN A 150 0.12 -5.32 -15.88
CA GLN A 150 1.49 -5.05 -16.32
C GLN A 150 1.70 -3.58 -16.71
N ASN A 151 0.72 -2.99 -17.41
CA ASN A 151 0.81 -1.65 -18.00
C ASN A 151 -0.04 -0.60 -17.27
N MET A 152 -0.47 -0.87 -16.05
CA MET A 152 -1.32 0.04 -15.29
C MET A 152 -0.57 1.32 -14.91
N ASP A 153 -1.14 2.47 -15.27
CA ASP A 153 -0.61 3.78 -14.89
C ASP A 153 -0.59 3.91 -13.35
N PRO A 154 0.54 4.25 -12.75
CA PRO A 154 0.63 4.44 -11.30
C PRO A 154 -0.25 5.57 -10.75
N LEU A 155 -0.78 6.44 -11.60
CA LEU A 155 -1.71 7.51 -11.23
C LEU A 155 -3.17 7.22 -11.61
N VAL A 156 -3.49 6.00 -12.06
CA VAL A 156 -4.83 5.66 -12.56
C VAL A 156 -5.93 5.98 -11.54
N HIS A 157 -5.76 5.67 -10.27
CA HIS A 157 -6.78 5.93 -9.25
C HIS A 157 -6.87 7.40 -8.83
N TYR A 158 -5.84 8.19 -9.04
CA TYR A 158 -5.91 9.64 -8.91
C TYR A 158 -6.71 10.25 -10.06
N ASN A 159 -6.47 9.79 -11.30
CA ASN A 159 -7.09 10.34 -12.49
C ASN A 159 -8.55 9.87 -12.71
N TYR A 160 -8.89 8.65 -12.24
CA TYR A 160 -10.16 7.97 -12.58
C TYR A 160 -10.90 7.40 -11.36
N ILE A 161 -10.78 8.00 -10.19
CA ILE A 161 -11.61 7.61 -9.04
C ILE A 161 -13.07 7.91 -9.33
N SER A 162 -13.92 6.88 -9.16
CA SER A 162 -15.30 6.98 -9.63
C SER A 162 -16.34 7.23 -8.55
N VAL A 163 -16.34 6.45 -7.49
CA VAL A 163 -17.54 6.30 -6.66
C VAL A 163 -17.28 6.36 -5.17
N SER A 164 -16.08 6.06 -4.71
CA SER A 164 -15.73 6.19 -3.31
C SER A 164 -14.52 7.10 -3.14
N PRO A 165 -14.59 8.07 -2.24
CA PRO A 165 -13.45 8.92 -1.96
C PRO A 165 -12.26 8.08 -1.47
N ARG A 166 -11.08 8.50 -1.90
CA ARG A 166 -9.78 7.99 -1.42
C ARG A 166 -8.89 9.19 -1.04
N PRO A 167 -9.19 9.86 0.09
CA PRO A 167 -8.53 11.13 0.46
C PRO A 167 -7.01 11.04 0.55
N LEU A 168 -6.42 9.91 1.01
CA LEU A 168 -4.97 9.71 1.02
C LEU A 168 -4.36 9.72 -0.39
N MET A 169 -5.16 9.63 -1.42
CA MET A 169 -4.71 9.70 -2.80
C MET A 169 -5.16 11.01 -3.45
N GLN A 170 -6.46 11.26 -3.48
CA GLN A 170 -7.03 12.42 -4.16
C GLN A 170 -6.48 13.73 -3.61
N ASN A 171 -6.49 13.89 -2.27
CA ASN A 171 -6.09 15.13 -1.64
C ASN A 171 -4.56 15.27 -1.59
N LEU A 172 -3.80 14.20 -1.32
CA LEU A 172 -2.34 14.28 -1.34
C LEU A 172 -1.81 14.46 -2.76
N PHE A 173 -2.35 13.74 -3.74
CA PHE A 173 -1.87 13.82 -5.12
C PHE A 173 -2.32 15.09 -5.86
N SER A 174 -3.21 15.89 -5.29
CA SER A 174 -3.44 17.26 -5.78
C SER A 174 -2.18 18.13 -5.68
N ASN A 175 -1.29 17.81 -4.73
CA ASN A 175 0.01 18.46 -4.58
C ASN A 175 1.05 17.83 -5.52
N ASP A 176 1.57 18.62 -6.46
CA ASP A 176 2.57 18.19 -7.46
C ASP A 176 3.84 17.62 -6.82
N ARG A 177 4.29 18.20 -5.69
CA ARG A 177 5.47 17.69 -4.97
C ARG A 177 5.24 16.27 -4.46
N TYR A 178 4.06 15.99 -3.91
CA TYR A 178 3.74 14.65 -3.39
C TYR A 178 3.64 13.63 -4.53
N ARG A 179 3.07 13.99 -5.68
CA ARG A 179 3.10 13.10 -6.86
C ARG A 179 4.52 12.78 -7.31
N LYS A 180 5.40 13.77 -7.36
CA LYS A 180 6.81 13.56 -7.71
C LYS A 180 7.54 12.67 -6.71
N MET A 181 7.31 12.85 -5.42
CA MET A 181 7.86 11.98 -4.36
C MET A 181 7.34 10.54 -4.52
N TYR A 182 6.04 10.37 -4.72
CA TYR A 182 5.43 9.06 -4.96
C TYR A 182 6.05 8.33 -6.16
N ILE A 183 6.20 9.00 -7.29
CA ILE A 183 6.85 8.44 -8.48
C ILE A 183 8.33 8.11 -8.20
N ALA A 184 9.03 8.94 -7.43
CA ALA A 184 10.41 8.65 -7.02
C ALA A 184 10.49 7.40 -6.13
N HIS A 185 9.53 7.17 -5.23
CA HIS A 185 9.45 5.94 -4.43
C HIS A 185 9.22 4.70 -5.29
N ILE A 186 8.32 4.76 -6.28
CA ILE A 186 8.13 3.67 -7.25
C ILE A 186 9.46 3.36 -7.98
N ARG A 187 10.16 4.40 -8.45
CA ARG A 187 11.46 4.23 -9.10
C ARG A 187 12.46 3.51 -8.19
N THR A 188 12.54 3.91 -6.93
CA THR A 188 13.42 3.28 -5.93
C THR A 188 13.06 1.80 -5.74
N ILE A 189 11.77 1.49 -5.56
CA ILE A 189 11.29 0.10 -5.44
C ILE A 189 11.71 -0.73 -6.67
N MET A 190 11.51 -0.18 -7.87
CA MET A 190 11.89 -0.88 -9.11
C MET A 190 13.40 -1.12 -9.20
N GLN A 191 14.21 -0.09 -8.96
CA GLN A 191 15.67 -0.18 -9.07
C GLN A 191 16.28 -1.13 -8.04
N GLU A 192 15.81 -1.09 -6.80
CA GLU A 192 16.40 -1.88 -5.72
C GLU A 192 15.96 -3.35 -5.71
N ASN A 193 14.76 -3.65 -6.22
CA ASN A 193 14.18 -4.98 -6.04
C ASN A 193 13.87 -5.74 -7.33
N PHE A 194 13.45 -5.04 -8.41
CA PHE A 194 12.88 -5.70 -9.57
C PHE A 194 13.77 -5.66 -10.82
N ILE A 195 14.31 -4.52 -11.18
CA ILE A 195 15.14 -4.37 -12.40
C ILE A 195 16.39 -5.25 -12.34
N ASN A 196 17.00 -5.39 -11.18
CA ASN A 196 18.18 -6.25 -10.96
C ASN A 196 17.84 -7.75 -10.85
N ASN A 197 16.58 -8.13 -11.00
CA ASN A 197 16.06 -9.50 -10.85
C ASN A 197 16.28 -10.16 -9.47
N SER A 198 16.66 -9.42 -8.44
CA SER A 198 16.89 -9.99 -7.10
C SER A 198 15.63 -10.64 -6.52
N TYR A 199 14.45 -10.12 -6.84
CA TYR A 199 13.16 -10.66 -6.43
C TYR A 199 12.94 -12.10 -6.94
N LYS A 200 13.43 -12.46 -8.14
CA LYS A 200 13.30 -13.81 -8.70
C LYS A 200 14.06 -14.83 -7.85
N ASN A 201 15.32 -14.52 -7.54
CA ASN A 201 16.14 -15.37 -6.70
C ASN A 201 15.51 -15.55 -5.31
N ARG A 202 14.97 -14.47 -4.74
CA ARG A 202 14.30 -14.50 -3.44
C ARG A 202 13.01 -15.32 -3.49
N ALA A 203 12.18 -15.15 -4.51
CA ALA A 203 10.94 -15.89 -4.67
C ALA A 203 11.20 -17.39 -4.86
N GLN A 204 12.18 -17.76 -5.70
CA GLN A 204 12.58 -19.16 -5.89
C GLN A 204 13.14 -19.78 -4.61
N PHE A 205 13.96 -19.03 -3.88
CA PHE A 205 14.48 -19.49 -2.58
C PHE A 205 13.33 -19.77 -1.60
N LEU A 206 12.37 -18.86 -1.49
CA LEU A 206 11.22 -19.02 -0.60
C LEU A 206 10.32 -20.18 -1.03
N GLN A 207 10.06 -20.33 -2.33
CA GLN A 207 9.29 -21.48 -2.84
C GLN A 207 9.96 -22.79 -2.46
N ASN A 208 11.28 -22.91 -2.67
CA ASN A 208 12.03 -24.12 -2.32
C ASN A 208 12.02 -24.38 -0.81
N LEU A 209 12.10 -23.32 0.01
CA LEU A 209 12.11 -23.42 1.48
C LEU A 209 10.80 -24.02 2.03
N ILE A 210 9.66 -23.68 1.43
CA ILE A 210 8.33 -24.12 1.91
C ILE A 210 7.79 -25.31 1.11
N ASP A 211 8.47 -25.79 0.08
CA ASP A 211 8.01 -26.78 -0.89
C ASP A 211 7.41 -28.03 -0.22
N SER A 212 8.17 -28.70 0.64
CA SER A 212 7.71 -29.92 1.32
C SER A 212 6.51 -29.68 2.25
N TYR A 213 6.42 -28.50 2.85
CA TYR A 213 5.29 -28.13 3.70
C TYR A 213 4.02 -27.95 2.85
N VAL A 214 4.12 -27.24 1.72
CA VAL A 214 3.00 -27.05 0.80
C VAL A 214 2.58 -28.39 0.17
N GLN A 215 3.52 -29.25 -0.21
CA GLN A 215 3.22 -30.56 -0.76
C GLN A 215 2.36 -31.40 0.21
N ASN A 216 2.72 -31.40 1.50
CA ASN A 216 2.08 -32.19 2.53
C ASN A 216 0.85 -31.51 3.18
N ASP A 217 0.58 -30.24 2.91
CA ASP A 217 -0.60 -29.54 3.44
C ASP A 217 -1.87 -30.10 2.80
N THR A 218 -2.74 -30.70 3.62
CA THR A 218 -4.04 -31.25 3.20
C THR A 218 -5.14 -30.20 3.17
N ASN A 219 -4.90 -28.99 3.69
CA ASN A 219 -5.90 -27.92 3.82
C ASN A 219 -5.69 -26.79 2.81
N LYS A 220 -4.76 -26.91 1.87
CA LYS A 220 -4.54 -25.90 0.84
C LYS A 220 -5.74 -25.74 -0.10
N PHE A 221 -6.02 -24.52 -0.49
CA PHE A 221 -7.14 -24.17 -1.39
C PHE A 221 -6.80 -24.33 -2.89
N TYR A 222 -5.57 -24.68 -3.22
CA TYR A 222 -5.03 -24.86 -4.58
C TYR A 222 -4.19 -26.12 -4.64
N THR A 223 -3.89 -26.59 -5.85
CA THR A 223 -3.10 -27.79 -6.02
C THR A 223 -1.60 -27.52 -5.82
N TYR A 224 -0.83 -28.57 -5.54
CA TYR A 224 0.63 -28.46 -5.49
C TYR A 224 1.20 -28.02 -6.86
N ASN A 225 0.57 -28.42 -7.96
CA ASN A 225 0.96 -27.98 -9.30
C ASN A 225 0.73 -26.46 -9.48
N ASP A 226 -0.35 -25.90 -8.94
CA ASP A 226 -0.57 -24.45 -8.99
C ASP A 226 0.55 -23.71 -8.22
N PHE A 227 0.94 -24.20 -7.05
CA PHE A 227 2.02 -23.63 -6.27
C PHE A 227 3.36 -23.63 -7.05
N THR A 228 3.72 -24.75 -7.68
CA THR A 228 4.98 -24.87 -8.44
C THR A 228 4.95 -24.03 -9.72
N THR A 229 3.79 -23.86 -10.33
CA THR A 229 3.61 -23.11 -11.58
C THR A 229 3.58 -21.60 -11.37
N ASN A 230 2.99 -21.13 -10.27
CA ASN A 230 2.60 -19.72 -10.11
C ASN A 230 3.76 -18.74 -9.93
N LEU A 231 5.01 -19.16 -9.78
CA LEU A 231 6.14 -18.25 -9.92
C LEU A 231 6.26 -17.68 -11.34
N THR A 232 6.09 -18.53 -12.34
CA THR A 232 6.40 -18.20 -13.73
C THR A 232 5.16 -17.96 -14.59
N ASN A 233 4.05 -18.62 -14.31
CA ASN A 233 2.85 -18.58 -15.11
C ASN A 233 1.61 -18.36 -14.27
N GLN A 234 0.59 -17.78 -14.87
CA GLN A 234 -0.71 -17.67 -14.23
C GLN A 234 -1.31 -19.03 -13.89
N VAL A 235 -2.08 -19.08 -12.84
CA VAL A 235 -2.93 -20.21 -12.47
C VAL A 235 -4.37 -19.76 -12.33
N SER A 236 -5.30 -20.68 -12.69
CA SER A 236 -6.74 -20.42 -12.56
C SER A 236 -7.25 -21.12 -11.31
N LEU A 237 -7.66 -20.34 -10.34
CA LEU A 237 -8.35 -20.80 -9.13
C LEU A 237 -9.86 -20.76 -9.37
N VAL A 238 -10.65 -21.39 -8.50
CA VAL A 238 -12.11 -21.55 -8.67
C VAL A 238 -12.84 -20.24 -9.00
N SER A 239 -12.39 -19.12 -8.44
CA SER A 239 -13.05 -17.80 -8.58
C SER A 239 -12.14 -16.69 -9.12
N SER A 240 -10.87 -16.98 -9.38
CA SER A 240 -9.91 -15.95 -9.80
C SER A 240 -8.78 -16.53 -10.65
N ILE A 241 -8.11 -15.65 -11.39
CA ILE A 241 -6.85 -15.95 -12.07
C ILE A 241 -5.75 -15.21 -11.32
N CYS A 242 -4.75 -15.94 -10.82
CA CYS A 242 -3.57 -15.37 -10.19
C CYS A 242 -2.44 -15.30 -11.20
N PRO A 243 -1.89 -14.14 -11.53
CA PRO A 243 -0.72 -14.01 -12.39
C PRO A 243 0.48 -14.77 -11.84
N GLY A 244 1.35 -15.24 -12.70
CA GLY A 244 2.69 -15.64 -12.28
C GLY A 244 3.49 -14.43 -11.83
N ILE A 245 4.21 -14.55 -10.71
CA ILE A 245 4.98 -13.41 -10.16
C ILE A 245 5.98 -12.87 -11.19
N PHE A 246 6.73 -13.76 -11.86
CA PHE A 246 7.69 -13.35 -12.90
C PHE A 246 6.98 -12.82 -14.14
N GLN A 247 5.92 -13.49 -14.58
CA GLN A 247 5.09 -13.05 -15.70
C GLN A 247 4.57 -11.62 -15.52
N LEU A 248 4.09 -11.28 -14.32
CA LEU A 248 3.60 -9.95 -14.03
C LEU A 248 4.76 -8.95 -13.93
N MET A 249 5.76 -9.26 -13.10
CA MET A 249 6.74 -8.25 -12.67
C MET A 249 7.83 -7.97 -13.71
N ASP A 250 8.12 -8.88 -14.63
CA ASP A 250 9.07 -8.59 -15.72
C ASP A 250 8.53 -7.47 -16.62
N GLU A 251 7.29 -7.59 -17.09
CA GLU A 251 6.66 -6.58 -17.92
C GLU A 251 6.31 -5.32 -17.12
N ARG A 252 5.83 -5.48 -15.86
CA ARG A 252 5.54 -4.35 -14.98
C ARG A 252 6.78 -3.50 -14.71
N SER A 253 7.91 -4.14 -14.43
CA SER A 253 9.17 -3.44 -14.20
C SER A 253 9.66 -2.72 -15.44
N ASN A 254 9.50 -3.33 -16.61
CA ASN A 254 9.83 -2.69 -17.89
C ASN A 254 8.93 -1.47 -18.14
N TYR A 255 7.61 -1.61 -17.96
CA TYR A 255 6.67 -0.50 -18.10
C TYR A 255 7.01 0.66 -17.16
N LEU A 256 7.18 0.38 -15.86
CA LEU A 256 7.47 1.41 -14.86
C LEU A 256 8.84 2.06 -15.07
N SER A 257 9.85 1.31 -15.54
CA SER A 257 11.18 1.86 -15.83
C SER A 257 11.17 2.89 -16.97
N ASN A 258 10.22 2.72 -17.90
CA ASN A 258 10.02 3.61 -19.04
C ASN A 258 8.87 4.60 -18.82
N TYR A 259 8.33 4.69 -17.61
CA TYR A 259 7.23 5.59 -17.32
C TYR A 259 7.65 7.05 -17.45
N PHE A 260 6.98 7.79 -18.34
CA PHE A 260 7.35 9.18 -18.66
C PHE A 260 7.29 10.12 -17.44
N GLY A 261 6.45 9.81 -16.44
CA GLY A 261 6.38 10.55 -15.19
C GLY A 261 7.65 10.48 -14.33
N PHE A 262 8.62 9.61 -14.69
CA PHE A 262 9.96 9.66 -14.09
C PHE A 262 10.78 10.86 -14.55
N ASP A 263 10.44 11.46 -15.66
CA ASP A 263 11.08 12.68 -16.13
C ASP A 263 10.84 13.80 -15.12
N GLY A 264 11.92 14.36 -14.58
CA GLY A 264 11.86 15.38 -13.53
C GLY A 264 11.53 14.89 -12.12
N ALA A 265 11.35 13.58 -11.90
CA ALA A 265 11.30 13.03 -10.54
C ALA A 265 12.72 13.05 -9.93
N PRO A 266 12.87 13.35 -8.62
CA PRO A 266 14.17 13.37 -7.97
C PRO A 266 14.86 12.00 -8.09
N HIS A 267 16.15 12.02 -8.38
CA HIS A 267 16.98 10.83 -8.43
C HIS A 267 17.97 10.87 -7.29
N PHE A 268 17.84 9.94 -6.34
CA PHE A 268 18.78 9.79 -5.24
C PHE A 268 19.92 8.87 -5.70
N VAL A 269 21.09 9.43 -5.92
CA VAL A 269 22.28 8.68 -6.39
C VAL A 269 23.01 7.99 -5.22
N ASN A 270 22.88 8.49 -4.00
CA ASN A 270 23.47 7.91 -2.79
C ASN A 270 22.59 8.18 -1.57
N ASN A 271 22.15 7.12 -0.91
CA ASN A 271 21.40 7.16 0.35
C ASN A 271 22.30 7.04 1.60
N PHE A 272 23.54 7.49 1.54
CA PHE A 272 24.42 7.46 2.69
C PHE A 272 24.23 8.71 3.54
N VAL A 273 23.70 8.52 4.73
CA VAL A 273 23.82 9.52 5.79
C VAL A 273 25.24 9.39 6.37
N GLN A 274 26.07 10.36 6.13
CA GLN A 274 27.38 10.52 6.77
C GLN A 274 27.33 11.74 7.68
N PRO A 275 27.91 11.68 8.86
CA PRO A 275 28.79 10.66 9.45
C PRO A 275 28.03 9.49 10.08
N ILE A 276 28.69 8.35 10.15
CA ILE A 276 28.21 7.16 10.87
C ILE A 276 28.08 7.41 12.39
N ASN A 277 28.79 8.42 12.89
CA ASN A 277 28.69 8.88 14.28
C ASN A 277 28.28 10.34 14.30
N PHE A 278 27.13 10.64 14.91
CA PHE A 278 26.68 11.99 15.19
C PHE A 278 27.14 12.42 16.59
N SER A 279 27.69 13.62 16.71
CA SER A 279 27.76 14.33 17.98
C SER A 279 26.66 15.40 18.04
N LEU A 280 26.17 15.68 19.23
CA LEU A 280 25.19 16.76 19.47
C LEU A 280 25.76 18.08 18.93
N GLY A 281 25.19 18.61 17.85
CA GLY A 281 25.65 19.85 17.23
C GLY A 281 26.13 19.72 15.77
N ASP A 282 26.19 18.53 15.22
CA ASP A 282 26.51 18.33 13.79
C ASP A 282 25.36 18.80 12.89
N ASN A 283 25.67 19.64 11.91
CA ASN A 283 24.70 20.02 10.89
C ASN A 283 24.70 18.98 9.78
N LEU A 284 23.52 18.48 9.45
CA LEU A 284 23.31 17.68 8.25
C LEU A 284 23.45 18.57 7.01
N THR A 285 24.45 18.32 6.21
CA THR A 285 24.62 18.95 4.89
C THR A 285 24.06 18.05 3.79
#